data_44de13a8a2d62e9914ab680764398c7f
#
_entry.id   44de13a8a2d62e9914ab680764398c7f
#
_cell.length_a   1.000
_cell.length_b   1.000
_cell.length_c   1.000
_cell.angle_alpha   90.00
_cell.angle_beta   90.00
_cell.angle_gamma   90.00
#
_symmetry.space_group_name_H-M   'P 1'
#
loop_
_entity.id
_entity.type
_entity.pdbx_description
1 polymer ?
#
loop_
_entity_poly.entity_id
_entity_poly.type
_entity_poly.pdbx_seq_one_letter_code
_entity_poly.pdbx_strand_id
1 'polypeptide(L)'
;MAILVTGATGNVGRHLVARLAAAGHPVRALTRDPAAARFPEGVEAVAGDLTDRASVEAALEGATGLHLLTAVGPANLTVPGSAGIAAAAVEAGVRRVTTLWNGYRGPVEEAVEASGLEWTHLRPGEFMSNALTWAEDVRAEGVVREPFGEVAHAPVDVADIAAVAAAALTTGAHAGEAYELTGPEPLTVPDQVAAIAAATGREVRYEPLTEAQGRERMRAMGMDDPAIAYVLGWRAHPPAWTTRASGAVERVTGRPARTFAEWAREHADAFR
;
A
#
# COMPACT_ATOMS: atom_id res chain seq x y z
N MET A 1 -17.98 18.69 -2.12
CA MET A 1 -16.88 18.47 -1.14
C MET A 1 -16.28 17.12 -1.45
N ALA A 2 -15.04 17.06 -1.88
CA ALA A 2 -14.39 15.83 -2.38
C ALA A 2 -13.38 15.27 -1.40
N ILE A 3 -13.06 13.97 -1.54
CA ILE A 3 -11.91 13.34 -0.88
C ILE A 3 -10.78 13.29 -1.90
N LEU A 4 -9.67 13.97 -1.60
CA LEU A 4 -8.46 13.94 -2.40
C LEU A 4 -7.68 12.67 -2.09
N VAL A 5 -7.38 11.89 -3.13
CA VAL A 5 -6.56 10.67 -3.02
C VAL A 5 -5.26 10.91 -3.77
N THR A 6 -4.14 10.98 -3.05
CA THR A 6 -2.79 10.98 -3.64
C THR A 6 -2.33 9.55 -3.90
N GLY A 7 -1.42 9.35 -4.85
CA GLY A 7 -1.06 8.00 -5.26
C GLY A 7 -2.23 7.19 -5.85
N ALA A 8 -3.21 7.89 -6.44
CA ALA A 8 -4.50 7.34 -6.87
C ALA A 8 -4.39 6.20 -7.90
N THR A 9 -3.33 6.15 -8.70
CA THR A 9 -3.05 5.08 -9.67
C THR A 9 -2.21 3.93 -9.09
N GLY A 10 -1.75 4.08 -7.85
CA GLY A 10 -0.91 3.09 -7.17
C GLY A 10 -1.70 1.89 -6.62
N ASN A 11 -0.96 0.97 -5.99
CA ASN A 11 -1.52 -0.30 -5.48
C ASN A 11 -2.70 -0.11 -4.53
N VAL A 12 -2.58 0.75 -3.52
CA VAL A 12 -3.65 1.03 -2.57
C VAL A 12 -4.63 2.08 -3.12
N GLY A 13 -4.09 3.16 -3.72
CA GLY A 13 -4.90 4.31 -4.16
C GLY A 13 -6.00 3.94 -5.14
N ARG A 14 -5.74 3.08 -6.13
CA ARG A 14 -6.77 2.64 -7.10
C ARG A 14 -7.96 1.94 -6.43
N HIS A 15 -7.70 1.12 -5.41
CA HIS A 15 -8.75 0.44 -4.65
C HIS A 15 -9.52 1.41 -3.75
N LEU A 16 -8.81 2.40 -3.17
CA LEU A 16 -9.44 3.44 -2.37
C LEU A 16 -10.36 4.32 -3.22
N VAL A 17 -9.88 4.79 -4.38
CA VAL A 17 -10.69 5.56 -5.33
C VAL A 17 -11.94 4.79 -5.73
N ALA A 18 -11.79 3.53 -6.15
CA ALA A 18 -12.92 2.70 -6.56
C ALA A 18 -13.92 2.49 -5.43
N ARG A 19 -13.45 2.25 -4.20
CA ARG A 19 -14.30 2.03 -3.03
C ARG A 19 -15.07 3.28 -2.63
N LEU A 20 -14.41 4.43 -2.58
CA LEU A 20 -15.06 5.71 -2.23
C LEU A 20 -16.10 6.10 -3.29
N ALA A 21 -15.77 5.96 -4.57
CA ALA A 21 -16.70 6.23 -5.66
C ALA A 21 -17.93 5.31 -5.62
N ALA A 22 -17.72 4.00 -5.41
CA ALA A 22 -18.81 3.03 -5.27
C ALA A 22 -19.72 3.30 -4.06
N ALA A 23 -19.18 3.93 -3.00
CA ALA A 23 -19.94 4.37 -1.84
C ALA A 23 -20.63 5.74 -2.04
N GLY A 24 -20.52 6.36 -3.24
CA GLY A 24 -21.15 7.63 -3.58
C GLY A 24 -20.42 8.87 -3.03
N HIS A 25 -19.20 8.73 -2.56
CA HIS A 25 -18.39 9.87 -2.15
C HIS A 25 -17.78 10.56 -3.37
N PRO A 26 -17.83 11.90 -3.47
CA PRO A 26 -17.05 12.62 -4.48
C PRO A 26 -15.55 12.41 -4.26
N VAL A 27 -14.86 11.96 -5.29
CA VAL A 27 -13.43 11.63 -5.23
C VAL A 27 -12.66 12.48 -6.24
N ARG A 28 -11.57 13.05 -5.77
CA ARG A 28 -10.54 13.68 -6.60
C ARG A 28 -9.29 12.84 -6.57
N ALA A 29 -8.85 12.35 -7.72
CA ALA A 29 -7.71 11.46 -7.88
C ALA A 29 -6.50 12.25 -8.41
N LEU A 30 -5.46 12.45 -7.57
CA LEU A 30 -4.23 13.12 -7.98
C LEU A 30 -3.36 12.15 -8.77
N THR A 31 -2.99 12.55 -9.99
CA THR A 31 -2.10 11.77 -10.85
C THR A 31 -1.23 12.70 -11.71
N ARG A 32 -0.04 12.26 -12.08
CA ARG A 32 0.85 13.00 -13.00
C ARG A 32 0.32 13.03 -14.43
N ASP A 33 -0.46 12.03 -14.81
CA ASP A 33 -1.06 11.94 -16.16
C ASP A 33 -2.56 11.57 -16.05
N PRO A 34 -3.44 12.56 -15.95
CA PRO A 34 -4.88 12.34 -15.93
C PRO A 34 -5.44 11.71 -17.22
N ALA A 35 -4.80 11.94 -18.37
CA ALA A 35 -5.26 11.42 -19.65
C ALA A 35 -5.01 9.90 -19.79
N ALA A 36 -3.92 9.41 -19.24
CA ALA A 36 -3.60 7.98 -19.23
C ALA A 36 -4.30 7.21 -18.09
N ALA A 37 -4.71 7.90 -17.01
CA ALA A 37 -5.33 7.27 -15.87
C ALA A 37 -6.73 6.73 -16.20
N ARG A 38 -7.11 5.62 -15.56
CA ARG A 38 -8.44 5.01 -15.69
C ARG A 38 -9.06 4.93 -14.31
N PHE A 39 -10.13 5.70 -14.10
CA PHE A 39 -10.90 5.73 -12.86
C PHE A 39 -12.38 5.41 -13.14
N PRO A 40 -13.15 5.01 -12.11
CA PRO A 40 -14.60 4.88 -12.21
C PRO A 40 -15.25 6.18 -12.66
N GLU A 41 -16.45 6.06 -13.24
CA GLU A 41 -17.29 7.22 -13.60
C GLU A 41 -17.56 8.12 -12.38
N GLY A 42 -17.52 9.43 -12.58
CA GLY A 42 -17.72 10.42 -11.52
C GLY A 42 -16.48 10.76 -10.70
N VAL A 43 -15.35 10.10 -10.91
CA VAL A 43 -14.08 10.46 -10.28
C VAL A 43 -13.42 11.60 -11.06
N GLU A 44 -13.09 12.69 -10.37
CA GLU A 44 -12.35 13.83 -10.91
C GLU A 44 -10.85 13.50 -10.95
N ALA A 45 -10.26 13.31 -12.12
CA ALA A 45 -8.82 13.17 -12.27
C ALA A 45 -8.17 14.55 -12.36
N VAL A 46 -7.23 14.85 -11.46
CA VAL A 46 -6.49 16.13 -11.46
C VAL A 46 -5.01 15.89 -11.65
N ALA A 47 -4.39 16.79 -12.43
CA ALA A 47 -2.95 16.77 -12.65
C ALA A 47 -2.21 17.26 -11.38
N GLY A 48 -1.17 16.55 -10.97
CA GLY A 48 -0.29 17.00 -9.91
C GLY A 48 0.73 15.95 -9.52
N ASP A 49 1.78 16.42 -8.87
CA ASP A 49 2.89 15.61 -8.35
C ASP A 49 3.06 15.89 -6.86
N LEU A 50 3.22 14.85 -6.05
CA LEU A 50 3.46 14.99 -4.61
C LEU A 50 4.76 15.73 -4.28
N THR A 51 5.71 15.80 -5.20
CA THR A 51 6.95 16.56 -5.07
C THR A 51 6.80 18.03 -5.43
N ASP A 52 5.69 18.41 -6.08
CA ASP A 52 5.30 19.78 -6.39
C ASP A 52 4.17 20.24 -5.46
N ARG A 53 4.56 20.97 -4.41
CA ARG A 53 3.64 21.49 -3.40
C ARG A 53 2.50 22.30 -4.00
N ALA A 54 2.77 23.16 -4.96
CA ALA A 54 1.77 24.02 -5.56
C ALA A 54 0.68 23.22 -6.27
N SER A 55 1.04 22.13 -6.94
CA SER A 55 0.07 21.25 -7.59
C SER A 55 -0.82 20.51 -6.58
N VAL A 56 -0.27 20.15 -5.41
CA VAL A 56 -1.04 19.52 -4.33
C VAL A 56 -1.98 20.53 -3.66
N GLU A 57 -1.52 21.75 -3.41
CA GLU A 57 -2.34 22.85 -2.87
C GLU A 57 -3.55 23.14 -3.77
N ALA A 58 -3.33 23.24 -5.09
CA ALA A 58 -4.41 23.40 -6.04
C ALA A 58 -5.41 22.22 -6.03
N ALA A 59 -4.91 21.00 -5.88
CA ALA A 59 -5.75 19.81 -5.78
C ALA A 59 -6.55 19.71 -4.48
N LEU A 60 -6.09 20.35 -3.41
CA LEU A 60 -6.77 20.41 -2.10
C LEU A 60 -7.97 21.37 -2.09
N GLU A 61 -8.08 22.29 -3.03
CA GLU A 61 -9.15 23.28 -3.05
C GLU A 61 -10.54 22.63 -2.99
N GLY A 62 -11.32 22.93 -1.93
CA GLY A 62 -12.64 22.36 -1.70
C GLY A 62 -12.67 20.88 -1.28
N ALA A 63 -11.52 20.28 -0.97
CA ALA A 63 -11.45 18.94 -0.39
C ALA A 63 -11.82 18.96 1.10
N THR A 64 -12.49 17.90 1.55
CA THR A 64 -12.84 17.71 2.98
C THR A 64 -12.13 16.50 3.60
N GLY A 65 -11.53 15.65 2.80
CA GLY A 65 -10.71 14.52 3.21
C GLY A 65 -9.46 14.39 2.33
N LEU A 66 -8.38 13.87 2.90
CA LEU A 66 -7.11 13.66 2.22
C LEU A 66 -6.56 12.26 2.52
N HIS A 67 -6.29 11.48 1.47
CA HIS A 67 -5.40 10.33 1.60
C HIS A 67 -4.01 10.73 1.12
N LEU A 68 -3.06 10.76 2.04
CA LEU A 68 -1.69 11.21 1.80
C LEU A 68 -0.72 10.01 1.73
N LEU A 69 -0.15 9.77 0.54
CA LEU A 69 0.99 8.88 0.38
C LEU A 69 2.24 9.61 0.89
N THR A 70 2.94 9.02 1.86
CA THR A 70 4.09 9.68 2.51
C THR A 70 5.43 9.27 1.89
N ALA A 71 5.45 8.23 1.07
CA ALA A 71 6.67 7.74 0.42
C ALA A 71 6.43 7.28 -1.01
N VAL A 72 7.49 7.29 -1.81
CA VAL A 72 7.48 6.90 -3.22
C VAL A 72 8.71 6.05 -3.57
N GLY A 73 8.58 5.30 -4.66
CA GLY A 73 9.65 4.49 -5.22
C GLY A 73 9.94 3.19 -4.43
N PRO A 74 10.80 2.34 -4.99
CA PRO A 74 11.08 1.01 -4.42
C PRO A 74 11.90 1.08 -3.11
N ALA A 75 12.65 2.16 -2.89
CA ALA A 75 13.35 2.41 -1.63
C ALA A 75 12.45 3.01 -0.54
N ASN A 76 11.15 3.19 -0.84
CA ASN A 76 10.15 3.73 0.08
C ASN A 76 10.58 5.07 0.73
N LEU A 77 11.15 5.95 -0.10
CA LEU A 77 11.69 7.24 0.35
C LEU A 77 10.56 8.23 0.65
N THR A 78 10.69 8.94 1.76
CA THR A 78 9.77 10.03 2.11
C THR A 78 9.73 11.08 0.99
N VAL A 79 8.53 11.48 0.59
CA VAL A 79 8.33 12.51 -0.44
C VAL A 79 8.88 13.85 0.07
N PRO A 80 9.84 14.46 -0.64
CA PRO A 80 10.39 15.76 -0.23
C PRO A 80 9.28 16.83 -0.10
N GLY A 81 9.30 17.59 1.00
CA GLY A 81 8.33 18.68 1.22
C GLY A 81 6.94 18.25 1.64
N SER A 82 6.64 16.95 1.71
CA SER A 82 5.31 16.43 2.04
C SER A 82 4.83 16.80 3.47
N ALA A 83 5.72 17.11 4.40
CA ALA A 83 5.36 17.63 5.71
C ALA A 83 4.55 18.95 5.61
N GLY A 84 4.83 19.80 4.62
CA GLY A 84 4.08 21.04 4.38
C GLY A 84 2.66 20.84 3.86
N ILE A 85 2.33 19.63 3.35
CA ILE A 85 0.99 19.31 2.86
C ILE A 85 -0.04 19.31 4.00
N ALA A 86 0.36 18.97 5.23
CA ALA A 86 -0.54 19.01 6.38
C ALA A 86 -1.07 20.42 6.64
N ALA A 87 -0.19 21.43 6.60
CA ALA A 87 -0.59 22.83 6.75
C ALA A 87 -1.52 23.29 5.61
N ALA A 88 -1.16 22.96 4.36
CA ALA A 88 -1.99 23.27 3.20
C ALA A 88 -3.38 22.61 3.28
N ALA A 89 -3.47 21.39 3.80
CA ALA A 89 -4.73 20.69 4.01
C ALA A 89 -5.62 21.42 5.04
N VAL A 90 -5.02 21.93 6.13
CA VAL A 90 -5.76 22.74 7.11
C VAL A 90 -6.28 24.03 6.48
N GLU A 91 -5.44 24.76 5.73
CA GLU A 91 -5.81 26.00 5.05
C GLU A 91 -6.93 25.78 4.03
N ALA A 92 -6.93 24.63 3.33
CA ALA A 92 -7.98 24.25 2.39
C ALA A 92 -9.29 23.77 3.04
N GLY A 93 -9.34 23.63 4.38
CA GLY A 93 -10.51 23.18 5.13
C GLY A 93 -10.70 21.66 5.14
N VAL A 94 -9.65 20.89 4.85
CA VAL A 94 -9.66 19.43 5.04
C VAL A 94 -9.92 19.13 6.51
N ARG A 95 -10.80 18.17 6.76
CA ARG A 95 -11.13 17.74 8.11
C ARG A 95 -10.38 16.45 8.50
N ARG A 96 -10.36 15.47 7.58
CA ARG A 96 -9.78 14.15 7.84
C ARG A 96 -8.61 13.87 6.94
N VAL A 97 -7.58 13.27 7.50
CA VAL A 97 -6.41 12.82 6.76
C VAL A 97 -6.07 11.37 7.12
N THR A 98 -5.83 10.54 6.11
CA THR A 98 -5.16 9.27 6.30
C THR A 98 -3.78 9.35 5.67
N THR A 99 -2.75 8.83 6.36
CA THR A 99 -1.43 8.65 5.75
C THR A 99 -1.20 7.17 5.43
N LEU A 100 -0.61 6.88 4.28
CA LEU A 100 -0.06 5.57 4.00
C LEU A 100 1.44 5.62 4.33
N TRP A 101 1.78 4.99 5.43
CA TRP A 101 3.08 5.08 6.07
C TRP A 101 4.16 4.24 5.39
N ASN A 102 5.38 4.72 5.41
CA ASN A 102 6.54 4.06 4.80
C ASN A 102 7.34 3.16 5.74
N GLY A 103 6.80 2.82 6.90
CA GLY A 103 7.49 2.01 7.90
C GLY A 103 8.22 2.81 8.99
N TYR A 104 8.35 4.13 8.84
CA TYR A 104 9.03 5.00 9.80
C TYR A 104 8.13 6.19 10.16
N ARG A 105 8.06 6.54 11.45
CA ARG A 105 7.47 7.81 11.87
C ARG A 105 8.48 8.92 11.54
N GLY A 106 8.06 9.84 10.71
CA GLY A 106 8.92 10.90 10.19
C GLY A 106 8.23 12.27 10.20
N PRO A 107 8.83 13.26 9.54
CA PRO A 107 8.34 14.64 9.53
C PRO A 107 6.91 14.80 9.01
N VAL A 108 6.44 13.90 8.15
CA VAL A 108 5.07 13.95 7.59
C VAL A 108 4.06 13.58 8.65
N GLU A 109 4.28 12.46 9.34
CA GLU A 109 3.42 11.98 10.41
C GLU A 109 3.39 12.99 11.56
N GLU A 110 4.55 13.55 11.93
CA GLU A 110 4.67 14.57 12.98
C GLU A 110 3.90 15.85 12.61
N ALA A 111 4.02 16.31 11.36
CA ALA A 111 3.29 17.49 10.89
C ALA A 111 1.77 17.23 10.86
N VAL A 112 1.34 16.05 10.45
CA VAL A 112 -0.07 15.65 10.44
C VAL A 112 -0.63 15.57 11.86
N GLU A 113 0.08 14.95 12.80
CA GLU A 113 -0.32 14.86 14.23
C GLU A 113 -0.43 16.25 14.89
N ALA A 114 0.46 17.18 14.54
CA ALA A 114 0.46 18.54 15.06
C ALA A 114 -0.56 19.48 14.41
N SER A 115 -1.17 19.08 13.28
CA SER A 115 -2.00 19.96 12.45
C SER A 115 -3.40 20.25 13.00
N GLY A 116 -3.89 19.45 13.94
CA GLY A 116 -5.28 19.49 14.42
C GLY A 116 -6.29 18.78 13.51
N LEU A 117 -5.86 18.15 12.40
CA LEU A 117 -6.71 17.31 11.57
C LEU A 117 -7.15 16.04 12.32
N GLU A 118 -8.30 15.49 11.96
CA GLU A 118 -8.72 14.14 12.36
C GLU A 118 -7.85 13.12 11.58
N TRP A 119 -6.67 12.80 12.10
CA TRP A 119 -5.69 11.98 11.40
C TRP A 119 -5.82 10.48 11.71
N THR A 120 -5.46 9.64 10.75
CA THR A 120 -5.32 8.19 10.91
C THR A 120 -4.10 7.70 10.14
N HIS A 121 -3.15 7.06 10.82
CA HIS A 121 -1.98 6.47 10.19
C HIS A 121 -2.22 5.01 9.82
N LEU A 122 -2.07 4.67 8.55
CA LEU A 122 -2.13 3.31 8.05
C LEU A 122 -0.70 2.77 7.95
N ARG A 123 -0.40 1.77 8.76
CA ARG A 123 0.92 1.14 8.89
C ARG A 123 0.87 -0.29 8.35
N PRO A 124 0.88 -0.47 7.02
CA PRO A 124 0.81 -1.80 6.44
C PRO A 124 2.12 -2.55 6.58
N GLY A 125 2.01 -3.86 6.76
CA GLY A 125 3.10 -4.80 6.57
C GLY A 125 3.37 -5.09 5.09
N GLU A 126 3.91 -6.26 4.80
CA GLU A 126 4.14 -6.70 3.42
C GLU A 126 2.82 -6.81 2.64
N PHE A 127 2.82 -6.40 1.37
CA PHE A 127 1.64 -6.50 0.52
C PHE A 127 1.58 -7.87 -0.17
N MET A 128 0.40 -8.51 -0.19
CA MET A 128 0.18 -9.73 -0.98
C MET A 128 0.54 -9.53 -2.45
N SER A 129 0.29 -8.34 -2.99
CA SER A 129 0.60 -8.00 -4.38
C SER A 129 2.09 -8.04 -4.73
N ASN A 130 3.00 -8.09 -3.75
CA ASN A 130 4.43 -8.29 -4.00
C ASN A 130 4.70 -9.64 -4.65
N ALA A 131 3.87 -10.66 -4.40
CA ALA A 131 3.97 -11.97 -5.04
C ALA A 131 3.78 -11.92 -6.57
N LEU A 132 3.19 -10.86 -7.13
CA LEU A 132 3.10 -10.68 -8.59
C LEU A 132 4.47 -10.54 -9.26
N THR A 133 5.52 -10.18 -8.52
CA THR A 133 6.90 -10.18 -9.03
C THR A 133 7.41 -11.59 -9.38
N TRP A 134 6.78 -12.63 -8.87
CA TRP A 134 7.11 -14.04 -9.16
C TRP A 134 6.40 -14.57 -10.41
N ALA A 135 5.43 -13.83 -10.94
CA ALA A 135 4.53 -14.31 -11.97
C ALA A 135 5.25 -14.78 -13.24
N GLU A 136 6.31 -14.09 -13.67
CA GLU A 136 7.09 -14.46 -14.85
C GLU A 136 7.81 -15.80 -14.66
N ASP A 137 8.53 -15.97 -13.55
CA ASP A 137 9.25 -17.21 -13.24
C ASP A 137 8.29 -18.39 -13.03
N VAL A 138 7.15 -18.15 -12.39
CA VAL A 138 6.13 -19.18 -12.19
C VAL A 138 5.55 -19.64 -13.54
N ARG A 139 5.26 -18.72 -14.46
CA ARG A 139 4.78 -19.07 -15.80
C ARG A 139 5.83 -19.82 -16.60
N ALA A 140 7.06 -19.36 -16.58
CA ALA A 140 8.14 -19.90 -17.41
C ALA A 140 8.69 -21.23 -16.89
N GLU A 141 8.88 -21.35 -15.57
CA GLU A 141 9.65 -22.45 -14.97
C GLU A 141 8.93 -23.17 -13.83
N GLY A 142 7.80 -22.66 -13.34
CA GLY A 142 7.13 -23.19 -12.15
C GLY A 142 7.95 -22.98 -10.86
N VAL A 143 8.65 -21.87 -10.76
CA VAL A 143 9.59 -21.61 -9.65
C VAL A 143 9.39 -20.22 -9.05
N VAL A 144 9.55 -20.13 -7.74
CA VAL A 144 9.74 -18.88 -7.00
C VAL A 144 11.12 -18.89 -6.35
N ARG A 145 11.92 -17.85 -6.62
CA ARG A 145 13.28 -17.71 -6.10
C ARG A 145 13.39 -16.47 -5.23
N GLU A 146 13.56 -16.68 -3.91
CA GLU A 146 13.68 -15.59 -2.95
C GLU A 146 14.68 -15.91 -1.83
N PRO A 147 15.42 -14.92 -1.32
CA PRO A 147 16.18 -15.07 -0.08
C PRO A 147 15.26 -14.95 1.14
N PHE A 148 15.68 -15.50 2.26
CA PHE A 148 14.99 -15.43 3.56
C PHE A 148 13.56 -15.99 3.56
N GLY A 149 13.25 -16.92 2.67
CA GLY A 149 11.89 -17.43 2.51
C GLY A 149 11.30 -18.15 3.70
N GLU A 150 12.12 -18.57 4.67
CA GLU A 150 11.67 -19.19 5.93
C GLU A 150 11.21 -18.17 6.98
N VAL A 151 11.49 -16.88 6.75
CA VAL A 151 11.02 -15.82 7.66
C VAL A 151 9.56 -15.53 7.35
N ALA A 152 8.68 -15.79 8.33
CA ALA A 152 7.26 -15.58 8.15
C ALA A 152 6.87 -14.10 8.25
N HIS A 153 5.98 -13.67 7.36
CA HIS A 153 5.31 -12.37 7.37
C HIS A 153 3.80 -12.57 7.34
N ALA A 154 3.03 -11.61 7.83
CA ALA A 154 1.58 -11.61 7.68
C ALA A 154 1.16 -10.63 6.57
N PRO A 155 1.27 -11.01 5.27
CA PRO A 155 1.03 -10.12 4.15
C PRO A 155 -0.43 -9.67 4.10
N VAL A 156 -0.65 -8.39 3.80
CA VAL A 156 -1.97 -7.77 3.75
C VAL A 156 -2.41 -7.49 2.31
N ASP A 157 -3.70 -7.70 2.02
CA ASP A 157 -4.27 -7.30 0.74
C ASP A 157 -4.40 -5.76 0.66
N VAL A 158 -3.97 -5.19 -0.45
CA VAL A 158 -4.08 -3.74 -0.72
C VAL A 158 -5.54 -3.26 -0.72
N ALA A 159 -6.49 -4.11 -1.05
CA ALA A 159 -7.92 -3.82 -0.96
C ALA A 159 -8.41 -3.69 0.50
N ASP A 160 -7.79 -4.40 1.45
CA ASP A 160 -8.07 -4.28 2.87
C ASP A 160 -7.49 -2.97 3.44
N ILE A 161 -6.28 -2.60 3.02
CA ILE A 161 -5.70 -1.30 3.36
C ILE A 161 -6.61 -0.16 2.88
N ALA A 162 -7.07 -0.24 1.63
CA ALA A 162 -8.00 0.73 1.05
C ALA A 162 -9.36 0.77 1.78
N ALA A 163 -9.83 -0.38 2.30
CA ALA A 163 -11.06 -0.43 3.07
C ALA A 163 -10.93 0.30 4.41
N VAL A 164 -9.81 0.11 5.11
CA VAL A 164 -9.50 0.84 6.35
C VAL A 164 -9.34 2.34 6.07
N ALA A 165 -8.63 2.72 4.99
CA ALA A 165 -8.50 4.12 4.57
C ALA A 165 -9.86 4.77 4.33
N ALA A 166 -10.75 4.10 3.60
CA ALA A 166 -12.09 4.61 3.31
C ALA A 166 -12.92 4.80 4.59
N ALA A 167 -12.90 3.85 5.51
CA ALA A 167 -13.59 3.97 6.80
C ALA A 167 -13.08 5.19 7.59
N ALA A 168 -11.76 5.36 7.68
CA ALA A 168 -11.14 6.48 8.39
C ALA A 168 -11.43 7.85 7.76
N LEU A 169 -11.55 7.93 6.43
CA LEU A 169 -11.86 9.17 5.72
C LEU A 169 -13.34 9.55 5.82
N THR A 170 -14.23 8.59 6.01
CA THR A 170 -15.67 8.82 5.96
C THR A 170 -16.34 8.94 7.33
N THR A 171 -15.67 8.51 8.41
CA THR A 171 -16.16 8.65 9.80
C THR A 171 -15.11 9.28 10.70
N GLY A 172 -15.54 9.92 11.80
CA GLY A 172 -14.63 10.45 12.82
C GLY A 172 -14.17 9.42 13.86
N ALA A 173 -14.59 8.17 13.74
CA ALA A 173 -14.33 7.12 14.74
C ALA A 173 -12.86 6.68 14.83
N HIS A 174 -12.04 7.10 13.86
CA HIS A 174 -10.64 6.67 13.71
C HIS A 174 -9.64 7.81 13.92
N ALA A 175 -10.11 8.97 14.39
CA ALA A 175 -9.26 10.13 14.63
C ALA A 175 -8.25 9.86 15.74
N GLY A 176 -6.97 10.16 15.47
CA GLY A 176 -5.87 9.94 16.42
C GLY A 176 -5.35 8.50 16.46
N GLU A 177 -5.78 7.63 15.54
CA GLU A 177 -5.43 6.22 15.53
C GLU A 177 -4.29 5.90 14.55
N ALA A 178 -3.48 4.91 14.92
CA ALA A 178 -2.46 4.31 14.05
C ALA A 178 -2.71 2.79 13.96
N TYR A 179 -3.04 2.31 12.77
CA TYR A 179 -3.38 0.91 12.55
C TYR A 179 -2.24 0.13 11.90
N GLU A 180 -1.69 -0.85 12.62
CA GLU A 180 -0.84 -1.88 12.03
C GLU A 180 -1.74 -2.81 11.18
N LEU A 181 -1.53 -2.80 9.87
CA LEU A 181 -2.35 -3.54 8.92
C LEU A 181 -1.59 -4.76 8.42
N THR A 182 -2.05 -5.93 8.85
CA THR A 182 -1.51 -7.23 8.43
C THR A 182 -2.65 -8.12 7.93
N GLY A 183 -2.27 -9.16 7.20
CA GLY A 183 -3.16 -10.26 6.88
C GLY A 183 -3.55 -11.07 8.14
N PRO A 184 -4.40 -12.08 7.97
CA PRO A 184 -4.96 -12.84 9.09
C PRO A 184 -4.00 -13.87 9.68
N GLU A 185 -2.89 -14.16 8.97
CA GLU A 185 -1.96 -15.23 9.33
C GLU A 185 -0.53 -14.94 8.87
N PRO A 186 0.49 -15.34 9.64
CA PRO A 186 1.88 -15.32 9.17
C PRO A 186 2.13 -16.46 8.19
N LEU A 187 2.82 -16.16 7.08
CA LEU A 187 3.15 -17.10 6.01
C LEU A 187 4.62 -16.97 5.64
N THR A 188 5.27 -18.09 5.43
CA THR A 188 6.58 -18.18 4.78
C THR A 188 6.43 -18.07 3.25
N VAL A 189 7.53 -17.88 2.51
CA VAL A 189 7.48 -17.95 1.04
C VAL A 189 7.03 -19.33 0.56
N PRO A 190 7.49 -20.48 1.13
CA PRO A 190 6.92 -21.79 0.83
C PRO A 190 5.39 -21.89 1.00
N ASP A 191 4.83 -21.29 2.06
CA ASP A 191 3.37 -21.30 2.27
C ASP A 191 2.64 -20.51 1.16
N GLN A 192 3.18 -19.34 0.79
CA GLN A 192 2.63 -18.53 -0.29
C GLN A 192 2.74 -19.25 -1.65
N VAL A 193 3.84 -19.95 -1.91
CA VAL A 193 4.04 -20.78 -3.11
C VAL A 193 3.03 -21.92 -3.18
N ALA A 194 2.78 -22.60 -2.06
CA ALA A 194 1.76 -23.65 -1.97
C ALA A 194 0.35 -23.11 -2.28
N ALA A 195 0.03 -21.90 -1.80
CA ALA A 195 -1.26 -21.26 -2.10
C ALA A 195 -1.40 -20.88 -3.58
N ILE A 196 -0.32 -20.39 -4.24
CA ILE A 196 -0.30 -20.11 -5.67
C ILE A 196 -0.44 -21.40 -6.48
N ALA A 197 0.27 -22.47 -6.12
CA ALA A 197 0.17 -23.76 -6.77
C ALA A 197 -1.27 -24.32 -6.70
N ALA A 198 -1.91 -24.24 -5.53
CA ALA A 198 -3.30 -24.65 -5.37
C ALA A 198 -4.29 -23.80 -6.18
N ALA A 199 -4.06 -22.49 -6.27
CA ALA A 199 -4.91 -21.55 -7.02
C ALA A 199 -4.81 -21.73 -8.53
N THR A 200 -3.63 -22.09 -9.04
CA THR A 200 -3.35 -22.25 -10.48
C THR A 200 -3.59 -23.67 -10.99
N GLY A 201 -3.56 -24.66 -10.09
CA GLY A 201 -3.54 -26.09 -10.44
C GLY A 201 -2.22 -26.53 -11.08
N ARG A 202 -1.14 -25.74 -10.94
CA ARG A 202 0.20 -26.03 -11.49
C ARG A 202 1.14 -26.43 -10.35
N GLU A 203 2.15 -27.21 -10.68
CA GLU A 203 3.27 -27.43 -9.78
C GLU A 203 4.11 -26.15 -9.74
N VAL A 204 4.30 -25.60 -8.52
CA VAL A 204 5.18 -24.46 -8.26
C VAL A 204 6.07 -24.82 -7.08
N ARG A 205 7.38 -24.64 -7.23
CA ARG A 205 8.36 -24.93 -6.18
C ARG A 205 9.07 -23.68 -5.72
N TYR A 206 9.51 -23.68 -4.48
CA TYR A 206 10.37 -22.66 -3.93
C TYR A 206 11.84 -23.09 -4.03
N GLU A 207 12.70 -22.19 -4.53
CA GLU A 207 14.15 -22.35 -4.54
C GLU A 207 14.77 -21.22 -3.69
N PRO A 208 15.40 -21.55 -2.54
CA PRO A 208 16.01 -20.53 -1.70
C PRO A 208 17.24 -19.92 -2.36
N LEU A 209 17.31 -18.60 -2.33
CA LEU A 209 18.49 -17.84 -2.73
C LEU A 209 19.33 -17.47 -1.49
N THR A 210 20.64 -17.38 -1.67
CA THR A 210 21.48 -16.64 -0.74
C THR A 210 21.17 -15.15 -0.83
N GLU A 211 21.50 -14.38 0.21
CA GLU A 211 21.34 -12.91 0.17
C GLU A 211 22.05 -12.29 -1.05
N ALA A 212 23.27 -12.76 -1.33
CA ALA A 212 24.06 -12.27 -2.47
C ALA A 212 23.35 -12.50 -3.82
N GLN A 213 22.77 -13.69 -4.02
CA GLN A 213 21.99 -14.01 -5.21
C GLN A 213 20.71 -13.17 -5.31
N GLY A 214 20.02 -12.98 -4.18
CA GLY A 214 18.84 -12.10 -4.11
C GLY A 214 19.18 -10.67 -4.48
N ARG A 215 20.29 -10.14 -3.98
CA ARG A 215 20.80 -8.81 -4.29
C ARG A 215 21.12 -8.65 -5.79
N GLU A 216 21.80 -9.61 -6.38
CA GLU A 216 22.12 -9.61 -7.80
C GLU A 216 20.85 -9.63 -8.68
N ARG A 217 19.89 -10.49 -8.32
CA ARG A 217 18.59 -10.56 -9.00
C ARG A 217 17.85 -9.22 -8.95
N MET A 218 17.77 -8.57 -7.78
CA MET A 218 17.10 -7.27 -7.64
C MET A 218 17.80 -6.17 -8.47
N ARG A 219 19.15 -6.20 -8.56
CA ARG A 219 19.88 -5.30 -9.48
C ARG A 219 19.54 -5.56 -10.94
N ALA A 220 19.44 -6.82 -11.35
CA ALA A 220 19.05 -7.17 -12.71
C ALA A 220 17.62 -6.69 -13.04
N MET A 221 16.73 -6.59 -12.05
CA MET A 221 15.40 -6.01 -12.16
C MET A 221 15.40 -4.46 -12.15
N GLY A 222 16.58 -3.82 -12.09
CA GLY A 222 16.73 -2.36 -12.14
C GLY A 222 16.60 -1.65 -10.79
N MET A 223 16.63 -2.38 -9.66
CA MET A 223 16.62 -1.75 -8.33
C MET A 223 18.00 -1.19 -7.99
N ASP A 224 18.03 -0.02 -7.36
CA ASP A 224 19.24 0.57 -6.81
C ASP A 224 19.63 -0.04 -5.45
N ASP A 225 20.88 0.18 -5.02
CA ASP A 225 21.39 -0.40 -3.78
C ASP A 225 20.62 0.03 -2.51
N PRO A 226 20.14 1.27 -2.36
CA PRO A 226 19.29 1.66 -1.25
C PRO A 226 17.95 0.88 -1.20
N ALA A 227 17.28 0.71 -2.33
CA ALA A 227 16.04 -0.06 -2.42
C ALA A 227 16.29 -1.55 -2.11
N ILE A 228 17.37 -2.12 -2.62
CA ILE A 228 17.76 -3.50 -2.34
C ILE A 228 18.04 -3.69 -0.85
N ALA A 229 18.80 -2.78 -0.22
CA ALA A 229 19.09 -2.85 1.20
C ALA A 229 17.83 -2.77 2.06
N TYR A 230 16.89 -1.88 1.69
CA TYR A 230 15.59 -1.75 2.34
C TYR A 230 14.79 -3.05 2.27
N VAL A 231 14.61 -3.61 1.06
CA VAL A 231 13.81 -4.83 0.86
C VAL A 231 14.41 -6.04 1.55
N LEU A 232 15.72 -6.25 1.42
CA LEU A 232 16.41 -7.39 2.05
C LEU A 232 16.43 -7.26 3.57
N GLY A 233 16.64 -6.04 4.10
CA GLY A 233 16.59 -5.78 5.53
C GLY A 233 15.21 -6.07 6.13
N TRP A 234 14.15 -5.65 5.44
CA TRP A 234 12.78 -5.91 5.85
C TRP A 234 12.45 -7.41 5.82
N ARG A 235 12.91 -8.14 4.80
CA ARG A 235 12.69 -9.59 4.68
C ARG A 235 13.47 -10.39 5.72
N ALA A 236 14.72 -10.03 5.97
CA ALA A 236 15.58 -10.74 6.92
C ALA A 236 15.22 -10.47 8.39
N HIS A 237 14.82 -9.24 8.70
CA HIS A 237 14.59 -8.76 10.06
C HIS A 237 13.28 -7.94 10.14
N PRO A 238 12.12 -8.58 9.90
CA PRO A 238 10.85 -7.87 9.94
C PRO A 238 10.54 -7.36 11.36
N PRO A 239 9.93 -6.18 11.49
CA PRO A 239 9.39 -5.75 12.78
C PRO A 239 8.39 -6.79 13.33
N ALA A 240 8.46 -7.07 14.63
CA ALA A 240 7.68 -8.15 15.27
C ALA A 240 6.15 -8.05 15.02
N TRP A 241 5.62 -6.85 14.80
CA TRP A 241 4.21 -6.67 14.51
C TRP A 241 3.79 -7.17 13.13
N THR A 242 4.72 -7.25 12.16
CA THR A 242 4.45 -7.74 10.79
C THR A 242 4.43 -9.26 10.67
N THR A 243 4.85 -9.95 11.72
CA THR A 243 4.90 -11.44 11.75
C THR A 243 3.68 -12.07 12.45
N ARG A 244 2.62 -11.28 12.68
CA ARG A 244 1.40 -11.73 13.37
C ARG A 244 0.17 -11.03 12.82
N ALA A 245 -0.99 -11.65 12.98
CA ALA A 245 -2.26 -11.01 12.69
C ALA A 245 -2.53 -9.86 13.68
N SER A 246 -2.78 -8.66 13.16
CA SER A 246 -3.13 -7.48 13.99
C SER A 246 -4.61 -7.40 14.34
N GLY A 247 -5.47 -8.02 13.53
CA GLY A 247 -6.93 -7.91 13.62
C GLY A 247 -7.48 -6.51 13.31
N ALA A 248 -6.63 -5.57 12.87
CA ALA A 248 -7.05 -4.19 12.66
C ALA A 248 -8.04 -4.04 11.50
N VAL A 249 -7.86 -4.81 10.42
CA VAL A 249 -8.80 -4.80 9.28
C VAL A 249 -10.20 -5.15 9.75
N GLU A 250 -10.37 -6.23 10.52
CA GLU A 250 -11.68 -6.66 11.01
C GLU A 250 -12.28 -5.66 12.00
N ARG A 251 -11.48 -5.13 12.94
CA ARG A 251 -11.97 -4.13 13.89
C ARG A 251 -12.49 -2.86 13.22
N VAL A 252 -11.85 -2.42 12.14
CA VAL A 252 -12.22 -1.18 11.44
C VAL A 252 -13.33 -1.39 10.42
N THR A 253 -13.30 -2.52 9.69
CA THR A 253 -14.19 -2.74 8.54
C THR A 253 -15.38 -3.64 8.85
N GLY A 254 -15.38 -4.33 10.01
CA GLY A 254 -16.40 -5.31 10.39
C GLY A 254 -16.33 -6.62 9.60
N ARG A 255 -15.30 -6.83 8.78
CA ARG A 255 -15.07 -8.08 8.05
C ARG A 255 -13.64 -8.58 8.25
N PRO A 256 -13.43 -9.91 8.26
CA PRO A 256 -12.07 -10.47 8.35
C PRO A 256 -11.16 -9.93 7.23
N ALA A 257 -9.87 -9.82 7.54
CA ALA A 257 -8.85 -9.57 6.52
C ALA A 257 -8.82 -10.76 5.54
N ARG A 258 -8.55 -10.49 4.27
CA ARG A 258 -8.43 -11.51 3.23
C ARG A 258 -7.23 -12.40 3.50
N THR A 259 -7.39 -13.69 3.24
CA THR A 259 -6.30 -14.66 3.27
C THR A 259 -5.46 -14.56 1.98
N PHE A 260 -4.19 -14.96 2.06
CA PHE A 260 -3.35 -15.05 0.87
C PHE A 260 -3.90 -16.07 -0.14
N ALA A 261 -4.52 -17.14 0.33
CA ALA A 261 -5.16 -18.14 -0.53
C ALA A 261 -6.36 -17.56 -1.34
N GLU A 262 -7.13 -16.65 -0.75
CA GLU A 262 -8.21 -15.92 -1.47
C GLU A 262 -7.63 -14.98 -2.51
N TRP A 263 -6.60 -14.22 -2.14
CA TRP A 263 -5.87 -13.34 -3.04
C TRP A 263 -5.25 -14.11 -4.21
N ALA A 264 -4.57 -15.24 -3.94
CA ALA A 264 -3.96 -16.08 -4.96
C ALA A 264 -4.98 -16.63 -5.98
N ARG A 265 -6.18 -17.03 -5.51
CA ARG A 265 -7.27 -17.47 -6.41
C ARG A 265 -7.76 -16.35 -7.33
N GLU A 266 -7.89 -15.13 -6.84
CA GLU A 266 -8.29 -13.97 -7.66
C GLU A 266 -7.22 -13.57 -8.68
N HIS A 267 -5.95 -13.80 -8.36
CA HIS A 267 -4.81 -13.44 -9.20
C HIS A 267 -4.21 -14.64 -9.94
N ALA A 268 -4.88 -15.80 -9.94
CA ALA A 268 -4.36 -17.04 -10.53
C ALA A 268 -3.94 -16.88 -12.00
N ASP A 269 -4.64 -16.07 -12.78
CA ASP A 269 -4.33 -15.83 -14.19
C ASP A 269 -2.98 -15.13 -14.41
N ALA A 270 -2.49 -14.40 -13.42
CA ALA A 270 -1.16 -13.81 -13.51
C ALA A 270 -0.04 -14.85 -13.49
N PHE A 271 -0.30 -16.03 -12.90
CA PHE A 271 0.68 -17.11 -12.69
C PHE A 271 0.49 -18.33 -13.64
N ARG A 272 -0.51 -18.29 -14.52
CA ARG A 272 -0.80 -19.37 -15.52
C ARG A 272 -0.01 -19.30 -16.80
#